data_beaab0c608ab2e6bd358e1fa4a8f2a52
#
_entry.id   beaab0c608ab2e6bd358e1fa4a8f2a52
#
_cell.length_a   1.000
_cell.length_b   1.000
_cell.length_c   1.000
_cell.angle_alpha   90.00
_cell.angle_beta   90.00
_cell.angle_gamma   90.00
#
_symmetry.space_group_name_H-M   'P 1'
#
loop_
_entity.id
_entity.type
_entity.pdbx_description
1 polymer ?
#
loop_
_entity_poly.entity_id
_entity_poly.type
_entity_poly.pdbx_seq_one_letter_code
_entity_poly.pdbx_strand_id
1 'polypeptide(L)'
;MPENSQPIKILLAEDDGDDRAFFSEFLGDRADIDLLPMATNGAEVLDYLQAAQTSDGRPDLIVLDQNMPKLNGKETLKALKSAGGYPAIPVVIYSTYVGEQLLKECLTIGAALVIAKPDSPEGYGQMMDEILTRCRV
;
A
#
# COMPACT_ATOMS: atom_id res chain seq x y z
N MET A 1 10.50 19.03 -13.88
CA MET A 1 9.87 19.26 -13.37
C MET A 1 9.00 19.17 -13.09
N PRO A 2 9.36 18.73 -13.08
CA PRO A 2 8.08 18.88 -12.95
C PRO A 2 7.66 19.63 -11.85
N GLU A 3 7.67 20.73 -12.06
CA GLU A 3 7.22 21.69 -11.14
C GLU A 3 5.79 21.48 -10.74
N ASN A 4 5.03 20.72 -11.50
CA ASN A 4 3.68 20.40 -11.08
C ASN A 4 3.55 19.00 -10.55
N SER A 5 4.64 18.44 -10.07
CA SER A 5 4.59 17.15 -9.43
C SER A 5 3.85 17.27 -8.11
N GLN A 6 2.81 16.50 -7.97
CA GLN A 6 2.06 16.42 -6.74
C GLN A 6 2.63 15.31 -5.88
N PRO A 7 2.57 15.42 -4.55
CA PRO A 7 2.92 14.28 -3.70
C PRO A 7 2.05 13.08 -4.03
N ILE A 8 2.64 11.91 -3.97
CA ILE A 8 1.93 10.66 -4.23
C ILE A 8 1.12 10.30 -3.00
N LYS A 9 -0.18 10.15 -3.17
CA LYS A 9 -1.08 9.79 -2.08
C LYS A 9 -1.03 8.30 -1.86
N ILE A 10 -0.65 7.89 -0.67
CA ILE A 10 -0.49 6.48 -0.33
C ILE A 10 -1.46 6.10 0.77
N LEU A 11 -2.28 5.07 0.50
CA LEU A 11 -3.14 4.47 1.50
C LEU A 11 -2.45 3.21 2.00
N LEU A 12 -2.10 3.21 3.28
CA LEU A 12 -1.43 2.08 3.92
C LEU A 12 -2.41 1.33 4.79
N ALA A 13 -2.38 0.00 4.72
CA ALA A 13 -3.10 -0.85 5.66
C ALA A 13 -2.11 -1.70 6.42
N GLU A 14 -2.08 -1.54 7.74
CA GLU A 14 -1.14 -2.20 8.62
C GLU A 14 -1.75 -2.31 10.01
N ASP A 15 -1.89 -3.53 10.54
CA ASP A 15 -2.53 -3.70 11.85
C ASP A 15 -1.56 -3.51 13.01
N ASP A 16 -0.25 -3.58 12.78
CA ASP A 16 0.74 -3.44 13.84
C ASP A 16 1.03 -1.96 14.09
N GLY A 17 0.81 -1.52 15.34
CA GLY A 17 1.01 -0.11 15.69
C GLY A 17 2.45 0.35 15.55
N ASP A 18 3.42 -0.54 15.83
CA ASP A 18 4.83 -0.19 15.68
C ASP A 18 5.19 0.02 14.21
N ASP A 19 4.69 -0.84 13.34
CA ASP A 19 4.96 -0.70 11.91
C ASP A 19 4.30 0.56 11.35
N ARG A 20 3.09 0.90 11.81
CA ARG A 20 2.46 2.17 11.43
C ARG A 20 3.31 3.36 11.87
N ALA A 21 3.86 3.30 13.09
CA ALA A 21 4.70 4.38 13.60
C ALA A 21 5.96 4.53 12.76
N PHE A 22 6.56 3.42 12.32
CA PHE A 22 7.73 3.48 11.45
C PHE A 22 7.42 4.14 10.12
N PHE A 23 6.27 3.81 9.53
CA PHE A 23 5.85 4.49 8.30
C PHE A 23 5.74 6.00 8.51
N SER A 24 5.10 6.41 9.60
CA SER A 24 4.96 7.84 9.89
C SER A 24 6.30 8.50 10.09
N GLU A 25 7.19 7.85 10.85
CA GLU A 25 8.46 8.44 11.22
C GLU A 25 9.40 8.57 10.01
N PHE A 26 9.47 7.55 9.17
CA PHE A 26 10.46 7.50 8.11
C PHE A 26 9.93 7.97 6.76
N LEU A 27 8.61 8.07 6.60
CA LEU A 27 8.03 8.47 5.32
C LEU A 27 7.12 9.69 5.41
N GLY A 28 6.63 10.02 6.60
CA GLY A 28 5.65 11.10 6.74
C GLY A 28 6.17 12.48 6.37
N ASP A 29 7.49 12.68 6.48
CA ASP A 29 8.11 13.97 6.17
C ASP A 29 8.62 14.08 4.74
N ARG A 30 8.49 13.02 3.95
CA ARG A 30 8.96 13.07 2.56
C ARG A 30 8.06 14.00 1.75
N ALA A 31 8.70 14.92 1.03
CA ALA A 31 7.96 15.90 0.22
C ALA A 31 7.24 15.23 -0.96
N ASP A 32 7.70 14.05 -1.38
CA ASP A 32 7.11 13.35 -2.53
C ASP A 32 5.97 12.43 -2.15
N ILE A 33 5.63 12.32 -0.86
CA ILE A 33 4.61 11.39 -0.37
C ILE A 33 3.60 12.12 0.49
N ASP A 34 2.34 11.80 0.28
CA ASP A 34 1.24 12.23 1.13
C ASP A 34 0.61 10.97 1.72
N LEU A 35 0.90 10.68 2.99
CA LEU A 35 0.32 9.53 3.67
C LEU A 35 -1.11 9.85 4.07
N LEU A 36 -2.04 9.10 3.53
CA LEU A 36 -3.44 9.22 3.89
C LEU A 36 -3.67 8.56 5.26
N PRO A 37 -4.83 8.79 5.90
CA PRO A 37 -5.10 8.11 7.18
C PRO A 37 -4.95 6.60 7.02
N MET A 38 -4.21 5.98 7.94
CA MET A 38 -3.86 4.58 7.83
C MET A 38 -5.02 3.67 8.22
N ALA A 39 -5.21 2.60 7.45
CA ALA A 39 -6.16 1.56 7.78
C ALA A 39 -5.48 0.48 8.61
N THR A 40 -6.25 -0.24 9.41
CA THR A 40 -5.70 -1.32 10.25
C THR A 40 -6.07 -2.70 9.73
N ASN A 41 -6.91 -2.77 8.71
CA ASN A 41 -7.28 -4.04 8.07
C ASN A 41 -7.84 -3.76 6.68
N GLY A 42 -8.08 -4.83 5.93
CA GLY A 42 -8.55 -4.70 4.56
C GLY A 42 -9.95 -4.15 4.43
N ALA A 43 -10.82 -4.43 5.41
CA ALA A 43 -12.17 -3.90 5.35
C ALA A 43 -12.15 -2.37 5.44
N GLU A 44 -11.27 -1.81 6.26
CA GLU A 44 -11.13 -0.35 6.36
C GLU A 44 -10.63 0.26 5.06
N VAL A 45 -9.78 -0.46 4.32
CA VAL A 45 -9.33 0.01 3.00
C VAL A 45 -10.52 0.19 2.06
N LEU A 46 -11.38 -0.82 2.02
CA LEU A 46 -12.54 -0.77 1.14
C LEU A 46 -13.51 0.32 1.57
N ASP A 47 -13.70 0.48 2.88
CA ASP A 47 -14.55 1.56 3.40
C ASP A 47 -14.00 2.93 3.04
N TYR A 48 -12.69 3.10 3.17
CA TYR A 48 -12.06 4.39 2.81
C TYR A 48 -12.30 4.71 1.34
N LEU A 49 -12.08 3.74 0.46
CA LEU A 49 -12.25 3.97 -0.97
C LEU A 49 -13.68 4.27 -1.34
N GLN A 50 -14.63 3.60 -0.68
CA GLN A 50 -16.04 3.84 -0.93
C GLN A 50 -16.45 5.26 -0.52
N ALA A 51 -15.87 5.76 0.57
CA ALA A 51 -16.14 7.12 1.03
C ALA A 51 -15.42 8.18 0.21
N ALA A 52 -14.27 7.84 -0.41
CA ALA A 52 -13.45 8.79 -1.17
C ALA A 52 -13.95 8.87 -2.61
N GLN A 53 -15.06 9.56 -2.80
CA GLN A 53 -15.73 9.60 -4.11
C GLN A 53 -15.06 10.53 -5.11
N THR A 54 -14.23 11.46 -4.64
CA THR A 54 -13.56 12.42 -5.53
C THR A 54 -12.10 12.03 -5.71
N SER A 55 -11.48 12.53 -6.77
CA SER A 55 -10.07 12.26 -7.04
C SER A 55 -9.15 12.79 -5.94
N ASP A 56 -9.58 13.82 -5.21
CA ASP A 56 -8.75 14.40 -4.13
C ASP A 56 -8.53 13.43 -2.99
N GLY A 57 -9.50 12.57 -2.70
CA GLY A 57 -9.38 11.60 -1.61
C GLY A 57 -8.88 10.25 -2.07
N ARG A 58 -8.73 10.01 -3.36
CA ARG A 58 -8.28 8.71 -3.85
C ARG A 58 -6.78 8.55 -3.75
N PRO A 59 -6.33 7.37 -3.30
CA PRO A 59 -4.89 7.12 -3.29
C PRO A 59 -4.37 6.89 -4.70
N ASP A 60 -3.09 7.23 -4.89
CA ASP A 60 -2.37 6.89 -6.10
C ASP A 60 -1.73 5.52 -5.98
N LEU A 61 -1.59 5.02 -4.76
CA LEU A 61 -0.93 3.75 -4.48
C LEU A 61 -1.51 3.20 -3.18
N ILE A 62 -1.72 1.89 -3.15
CA ILE A 62 -2.17 1.20 -1.93
C ILE A 62 -1.09 0.22 -1.51
N VAL A 63 -0.68 0.27 -0.24
CA VAL A 63 0.29 -0.66 0.33
C VAL A 63 -0.40 -1.46 1.41
N LEU A 64 -0.42 -2.78 1.26
CA LEU A 64 -1.16 -3.68 2.14
C LEU A 64 -0.22 -4.65 2.84
N ASP A 65 -0.32 -4.73 4.17
CA ASP A 65 0.27 -5.81 4.93
C ASP A 65 -0.49 -7.09 4.63
N GLN A 66 0.23 -8.20 4.45
CA GLN A 66 -0.43 -9.47 4.22
C GLN A 66 -1.18 -9.96 5.47
N ASN A 67 -0.60 -9.77 6.65
CA ASN A 67 -1.16 -10.34 7.87
C ASN A 67 -2.00 -9.32 8.61
N MET A 68 -3.29 -9.30 8.31
CA MET A 68 -4.26 -8.39 8.93
C MET A 68 -5.52 -9.16 9.28
N PRO A 69 -6.24 -8.73 10.33
CA PRO A 69 -7.53 -9.34 10.64
C PRO A 69 -8.61 -8.93 9.64
N LYS A 70 -9.73 -9.60 9.67
CA LYS A 70 -10.91 -9.38 8.83
C LYS A 70 -10.63 -9.72 7.37
N LEU A 71 -9.86 -8.89 6.67
CA LEU A 71 -9.37 -9.18 5.33
C LEU A 71 -7.86 -9.00 5.33
N ASN A 72 -7.14 -10.03 4.92
CA ASN A 72 -5.69 -9.93 4.79
C ASN A 72 -5.32 -9.23 3.48
N GLY A 73 -4.02 -9.06 3.24
CA GLY A 73 -3.57 -8.34 2.06
C GLY A 73 -4.03 -8.96 0.76
N LYS A 74 -3.88 -10.26 0.63
CA LYS A 74 -4.29 -10.97 -0.60
C LYS A 74 -5.79 -10.87 -0.83
N GLU A 75 -6.58 -11.03 0.24
CA GLU A 75 -8.03 -10.93 0.13
C GLU A 75 -8.47 -9.52 -0.27
N THR A 76 -7.83 -8.52 0.31
CA THR A 76 -8.10 -7.13 -0.03
C THR A 76 -7.72 -6.84 -1.48
N LEU A 77 -6.55 -7.33 -1.90
CA LEU A 77 -6.10 -7.18 -3.28
C LEU A 77 -7.13 -7.77 -4.25
N LYS A 78 -7.62 -8.96 -3.92
CA LYS A 78 -8.60 -9.63 -4.77
C LYS A 78 -9.86 -8.78 -4.93
N ALA A 79 -10.35 -8.20 -3.82
CA ALA A 79 -11.52 -7.32 -3.88
C ALA A 79 -11.24 -6.07 -4.72
N LEU A 80 -10.05 -5.49 -4.57
CA LEU A 80 -9.69 -4.28 -5.31
C LEU A 80 -9.60 -4.52 -6.81
N LYS A 81 -9.15 -5.71 -7.21
CA LYS A 81 -8.96 -6.02 -8.63
C LYS A 81 -10.19 -6.66 -9.27
N SER A 82 -11.24 -6.91 -8.50
CA SER A 82 -12.46 -7.50 -9.04
C SER A 82 -13.30 -6.47 -9.79
N ALA A 83 -14.28 -6.95 -10.54
CA ALA A 83 -15.27 -6.07 -11.19
C ALA A 83 -16.01 -5.29 -10.10
N GLY A 84 -16.12 -4.00 -10.27
CA GLY A 84 -16.72 -3.14 -9.25
C GLY A 84 -15.75 -2.66 -8.19
N GLY A 85 -14.50 -3.09 -8.25
CA GLY A 85 -13.47 -2.61 -7.35
C GLY A 85 -12.75 -1.39 -7.93
N TYR A 86 -11.45 -1.30 -7.64
CA TYR A 86 -10.63 -0.16 -8.07
C TYR A 86 -9.39 -0.69 -8.80
N PRO A 87 -9.59 -1.36 -9.94
CA PRO A 87 -8.49 -2.11 -10.58
C PRO A 87 -7.36 -1.24 -11.11
N ALA A 88 -7.59 0.05 -11.32
CA ALA A 88 -6.56 0.94 -11.86
C ALA A 88 -5.53 1.38 -10.83
N ILE A 89 -5.84 1.26 -9.53
CA ILE A 89 -4.92 1.72 -8.49
C ILE A 89 -3.86 0.65 -8.27
N PRO A 90 -2.57 0.97 -8.39
CA PRO A 90 -1.53 -0.03 -8.13
C PRO A 90 -1.51 -0.43 -6.66
N VAL A 91 -1.30 -1.71 -6.41
CA VAL A 91 -1.33 -2.28 -5.07
C VAL A 91 -0.02 -3.02 -4.81
N VAL A 92 0.59 -2.74 -3.68
CA VAL A 92 1.79 -3.43 -3.20
C VAL A 92 1.41 -4.25 -1.98
N ILE A 93 1.82 -5.51 -1.97
CA ILE A 93 1.67 -6.37 -0.81
C ILE A 93 3.02 -6.44 -0.11
N TYR A 94 3.07 -6.20 1.20
CA TYR A 94 4.30 -6.41 1.93
C TYR A 94 4.04 -7.35 3.10
N SER A 95 5.07 -8.12 3.46
CA SER A 95 4.89 -9.18 4.44
C SER A 95 6.23 -9.48 5.10
N THR A 96 6.18 -9.92 6.36
CA THR A 96 7.40 -10.34 7.06
C THR A 96 8.08 -11.48 6.30
N TYR A 97 7.29 -12.38 5.72
CA TYR A 97 7.82 -13.49 4.94
C TYR A 97 7.13 -13.52 3.58
N VAL A 98 7.92 -13.53 2.51
CA VAL A 98 7.40 -13.64 1.16
C VAL A 98 7.91 -14.95 0.56
N GLY A 99 7.03 -15.97 0.58
CA GLY A 99 7.34 -17.23 -0.05
C GLY A 99 6.86 -17.25 -1.49
N GLU A 100 7.24 -18.30 -2.20
CA GLU A 100 6.90 -18.46 -3.61
C GLU A 100 5.39 -18.42 -3.87
N GLN A 101 4.64 -19.06 -2.99
CA GLN A 101 3.20 -19.18 -3.19
C GLN A 101 2.52 -17.81 -3.07
N LEU A 102 2.83 -17.05 -2.02
CA LEU A 102 2.24 -15.73 -1.84
C LEU A 102 2.61 -14.82 -3.01
N LEU A 103 3.89 -14.84 -3.40
CA LEU A 103 4.37 -14.04 -4.51
C LEU A 103 3.59 -14.34 -5.78
N LYS A 104 3.49 -15.62 -6.10
CA LYS A 104 2.83 -16.07 -7.33
C LYS A 104 1.35 -15.72 -7.33
N GLU A 105 0.67 -15.98 -6.21
CA GLU A 105 -0.76 -15.73 -6.12
C GLU A 105 -1.08 -14.24 -6.22
N CYS A 106 -0.34 -13.41 -5.50
CA CYS A 106 -0.61 -11.98 -5.51
C CYS A 106 -0.28 -11.35 -6.87
N LEU A 107 0.79 -11.76 -7.51
CA LEU A 107 1.10 -11.27 -8.86
C LEU A 107 0.03 -11.70 -9.85
N THR A 108 -0.46 -12.91 -9.73
CA THR A 108 -1.52 -13.42 -10.61
C THR A 108 -2.81 -12.63 -10.45
N ILE A 109 -3.15 -12.24 -9.20
CA ILE A 109 -4.34 -11.45 -8.94
C ILE A 109 -4.18 -10.01 -9.49
N GLY A 110 -2.97 -9.50 -9.51
CA GLY A 110 -2.72 -8.19 -10.08
C GLY A 110 -1.92 -7.23 -9.21
N ALA A 111 -1.19 -7.74 -8.21
CA ALA A 111 -0.31 -6.88 -7.41
C ALA A 111 0.77 -6.28 -8.31
N ALA A 112 1.07 -5.01 -8.10
CA ALA A 112 2.17 -4.36 -8.81
C ALA A 112 3.51 -4.83 -8.29
N LEU A 113 3.57 -5.19 -7.00
CA LEU A 113 4.80 -5.61 -6.35
C LEU A 113 4.45 -6.39 -5.09
N VAL A 114 5.24 -7.41 -4.79
CA VAL A 114 5.17 -8.13 -3.51
C VAL A 114 6.57 -8.05 -2.90
N ILE A 115 6.67 -7.52 -1.69
CA ILE A 115 7.96 -7.19 -1.12
C ILE A 115 8.01 -7.57 0.36
N ALA A 116 9.20 -7.93 0.84
CA ALA A 116 9.39 -8.26 2.25
C ALA A 116 9.48 -6.99 3.08
N LYS A 117 8.95 -7.05 4.31
CA LYS A 117 9.10 -5.94 5.25
C LYS A 117 10.57 -5.73 5.58
N PRO A 118 10.99 -4.47 5.80
CA PRO A 118 12.39 -4.21 6.17
C PRO A 118 12.74 -4.85 7.51
N ASP A 119 14.01 -5.20 7.68
CA ASP A 119 14.51 -5.76 8.93
C ASP A 119 14.66 -4.71 10.03
N SER A 120 14.73 -3.45 9.64
CA SER A 120 14.93 -2.35 10.57
C SER A 120 14.07 -1.17 10.13
N PRO A 121 13.75 -0.26 11.08
CA PRO A 121 12.95 0.92 10.72
C PRO A 121 13.57 1.75 9.61
N GLU A 122 14.90 1.85 9.56
CA GLU A 122 15.58 2.64 8.54
C GLU A 122 15.36 2.09 7.13
N GLY A 123 15.03 0.81 7.02
CA GLY A 123 14.78 0.18 5.73
C GLY A 123 13.51 0.65 5.06
N TYR A 124 12.63 1.34 5.79
CA TYR A 124 11.36 1.80 5.21
C TYR A 124 11.56 2.83 4.12
N GLY A 125 12.56 3.71 4.24
CA GLY A 125 12.86 4.66 3.19
C GLY A 125 13.30 3.97 1.90
N GLN A 126 14.18 2.98 2.04
CA GLN A 126 14.64 2.19 0.91
C GLN A 126 13.52 1.42 0.25
N MET A 127 12.64 0.83 1.07
CA MET A 127 11.49 0.10 0.57
C MET A 127 10.59 1.02 -0.26
N MET A 128 10.34 2.23 0.24
CA MET A 128 9.49 3.17 -0.48
C MET A 128 10.13 3.61 -1.79
N ASP A 129 11.45 3.84 -1.80
CA ASP A 129 12.14 4.18 -3.05
C ASP A 129 11.97 3.08 -4.10
N GLU A 130 12.06 1.83 -3.66
CA GLU A 130 11.87 0.70 -4.57
C GLU A 130 10.43 0.64 -5.07
N ILE A 131 9.46 0.84 -4.18
CA ILE A 131 8.05 0.83 -4.55
C ILE A 131 7.77 1.91 -5.60
N LEU A 132 8.21 3.13 -5.36
CA LEU A 132 7.95 4.23 -6.28
C LEU A 132 8.61 4.00 -7.63
N THR A 133 9.80 3.44 -7.64
CA THR A 133 10.52 3.15 -8.88
C THR A 133 9.82 2.07 -9.68
N ARG A 134 9.42 0.99 -9.01
CA ARG A 134 8.86 -0.17 -9.71
C ARG A 134 7.40 0.00 -10.09
N CYS A 135 6.65 0.76 -9.32
CA CYS A 135 5.23 0.94 -9.60
C CYS A 135 4.94 2.12 -10.52
N ARG A 136 5.92 2.95 -10.77
CA ARG A 136 5.81 4.10 -11.68
C ARG A 136 4.63 5.00 -11.37
N VAL A 137 4.56 5.37 -10.11
CA VAL A 137 3.46 6.21 -9.66
C VAL A 137 3.82 7.68 -9.80
#